data_fca4820f8d5f108c697a492fa95a934c
#
_entry.id   fca4820f8d5f108c697a492fa95a934c
#
_cell.length_a   1.000
_cell.length_b   1.000
_cell.length_c   1.000
_cell.angle_alpha   90.00
_cell.angle_beta   90.00
_cell.angle_gamma   90.00
#
_symmetry.space_group_name_H-M   'P 1'
#
loop_
_entity.id
_entity.type
_entity.pdbx_description
1 polymer ?
#
loop_
_entity_poly.entity_id
_entity_poly.type
_entity_poly.pdbx_seq_one_letter_code
_entity_poly.pdbx_strand_id
1 'polypeptide(L)' 'MNIFINGEKFRVHENINLINILKDNNLNTKNIVIEINKVIITRDHWENMKINENDSIEIITTVGGG' A
#
# COMPACT_ATOMS: atom_id res chain seq x y z
N MET A 1 -11.83 -9.50 -2.43
CA MET A 1 -10.79 -9.68 -3.47
C MET A 1 -9.44 -10.01 -2.86
N ASN A 2 -8.58 -10.56 -3.64
CA ASN A 2 -7.23 -10.90 -3.18
C ASN A 2 -6.24 -9.84 -3.64
N ILE A 3 -5.31 -9.51 -2.74
CA ILE A 3 -4.21 -8.62 -3.07
C ILE A 3 -2.93 -9.19 -2.43
N PHE A 4 -1.80 -8.62 -2.79
CA PHE A 4 -0.52 -9.02 -2.21
C PHE A 4 0.12 -7.80 -1.56
N ILE A 5 0.63 -7.97 -0.35
CA ILE A 5 1.37 -6.93 0.35
C ILE A 5 2.72 -7.53 0.72
N ASN A 6 3.77 -6.96 0.17
CA ASN A 6 5.14 -7.46 0.34
C ASN A 6 5.24 -8.96 0.07
N GLY A 7 4.56 -9.39 -0.99
CA GLY A 7 4.58 -10.79 -1.41
C GLY A 7 3.65 -11.72 -0.68
N GLU A 8 2.95 -11.24 0.32
CA GLU A 8 2.04 -12.06 1.10
C GLU A 8 0.60 -11.78 0.69
N LYS A 9 -0.19 -12.84 0.53
CA LYS A 9 -1.56 -12.73 0.05
C LYS A 9 -2.51 -12.35 1.17
N PHE A 10 -3.35 -11.39 0.91
CA PHE A 10 -4.41 -10.95 1.82
C PHE A 10 -5.75 -10.88 1.10
N ARG A 11 -6.80 -11.17 1.85
CA ARG A 11 -8.14 -11.01 1.33
C ARG A 11 -8.74 -9.73 1.91
N VAL A 12 -9.25 -8.87 1.04
CA VAL A 12 -9.78 -7.57 1.45
C VAL A 12 -11.12 -7.31 0.78
N HIS A 13 -11.83 -6.31 1.28
CA HIS A 13 -13.08 -5.90 0.68
C HIS A 13 -12.86 -5.28 -0.69
N GLU A 14 -13.83 -5.43 -1.57
CA GLU A 14 -13.81 -4.66 -2.80
C GLU A 14 -13.99 -3.20 -2.45
N ASN A 15 -13.52 -2.33 -3.28
CA ASN A 15 -13.55 -0.88 -3.06
C ASN A 15 -12.65 -0.38 -1.93
N ILE A 16 -11.72 -1.21 -1.47
CA ILE A 16 -10.73 -0.73 -0.52
C ILE A 16 -9.75 0.18 -1.25
N ASN A 17 -9.24 1.19 -0.57
CA ASN A 17 -8.20 2.04 -1.14
C ASN A 17 -6.91 1.90 -0.35
N LEU A 18 -5.83 2.49 -0.86
CA LEU A 18 -4.52 2.36 -0.26
C LEU A 18 -4.47 2.87 1.17
N ILE A 19 -5.12 3.97 1.46
CA ILE A 19 -5.15 4.54 2.81
C ILE A 19 -5.77 3.57 3.81
N ASN A 20 -6.82 2.87 3.41
CA ASN A 20 -7.45 1.88 4.29
C ASN A 20 -6.45 0.79 4.67
N ILE A 21 -5.67 0.32 3.71
CA ILE A 21 -4.68 -0.72 3.96
C ILE A 21 -3.63 -0.23 4.95
N LEU A 22 -3.15 0.99 4.78
CA LEU A 22 -2.12 1.54 5.65
C LEU A 22 -2.63 1.74 7.08
N LYS A 23 -3.85 2.20 7.23
CA LYS A 23 -4.44 2.38 8.55
C LYS A 23 -4.68 1.06 9.26
N ASP A 24 -5.18 0.07 8.54
CA ASP A 24 -5.49 -1.22 9.15
C ASP A 24 -4.24 -1.93 9.65
N ASN A 25 -3.10 -1.66 9.06
CA ASN A 25 -1.86 -2.30 9.46
C ASN A 25 -1.06 -1.47 10.47
N ASN A 26 -1.61 -0.37 10.93
CA ASN A 26 -0.99 0.45 11.97
C ASN A 26 0.42 0.91 11.60
N LEU A 27 0.61 1.23 10.36
CA LEU A 27 1.93 1.56 9.85
C LEU A 27 2.28 3.02 10.10
N ASN A 28 3.54 3.23 10.46
CA ASN A 28 4.07 4.57 10.52
C ASN A 28 4.34 5.03 9.09
N THR A 29 3.53 5.94 8.60
CA THR A 29 3.58 6.35 7.21
C THR A 29 4.64 7.41 6.90
N LYS A 30 5.41 7.83 7.89
CA LYS A 30 6.36 8.91 7.67
C LYS A 30 7.52 8.54 6.76
N ASN A 31 7.99 7.34 6.88
CA ASN A 31 9.21 6.93 6.18
C ASN A 31 8.97 5.72 5.29
N ILE A 32 7.88 5.73 4.55
CA ILE A 32 7.59 4.62 3.65
C ILE A 32 7.42 5.10 2.22
N VAL A 33 7.75 4.21 1.33
CA VAL A 33 7.50 4.37 -0.11
C VAL A 33 6.56 3.25 -0.52
N ILE A 34 5.56 3.57 -1.30
CA ILE A 34 4.58 2.60 -1.76
C ILE A 34 4.74 2.37 -3.25
N GLU A 35 4.78 1.10 -3.63
CA GLU A 35 4.69 0.71 -5.04
C GLU A 35 3.47 -0.17 -5.23
N ILE A 36 2.78 0.04 -6.32
CA ILE A 36 1.70 -0.86 -6.72
C ILE A 36 2.05 -1.36 -8.11
N ASN A 37 2.19 -2.67 -8.23
CA ASN A 37 2.60 -3.31 -9.48
C ASN A 37 3.88 -2.67 -10.03
N LYS A 38 4.83 -2.41 -9.13
CA LYS A 38 6.16 -1.86 -9.43
C LYS A 38 6.16 -0.40 -9.87
N VAL A 39 5.05 0.29 -9.68
CA VAL A 39 4.96 1.72 -9.97
C VAL A 39 4.90 2.47 -8.64
N ILE A 40 5.78 3.42 -8.46
CA ILE A 40 5.80 4.23 -7.23
C ILE A 40 4.56 5.12 -7.19
N ILE A 41 3.86 5.08 -6.07
CA ILE A 41 2.68 5.91 -5.86
C ILE A 41 3.08 7.02 -4.90
N THR A 42 3.09 8.23 -5.39
CA THR A 42 3.48 9.37 -4.56
C THR A 42 2.44 9.64 -3.48
N ARG A 43 2.90 10.19 -2.37
CA ARG A 43 2.07 10.35 -1.18
C ARG A 43 0.78 11.13 -1.44
N ASP A 44 0.84 12.12 -2.28
CA ASP A 44 -0.33 12.93 -2.60
C ASP A 44 -1.42 12.16 -3.37
N HIS A 45 -1.09 10.98 -3.90
CA HIS A 45 -2.06 10.14 -4.59
C HIS A 45 -2.61 9.02 -3.71
N TRP A 46 -2.08 8.85 -2.51
CA TRP A 46 -2.48 7.71 -1.66
C TRP A 46 -3.97 7.71 -1.33
N GLU A 47 -4.54 8.87 -1.07
CA GLU A 47 -5.94 8.96 -0.67
C GLU A 47 -6.90 8.60 -1.79
N ASN A 48 -6.48 8.80 -3.02
CA ASN A 48 -7.32 8.54 -4.17
C ASN A 48 -6.97 7.26 -4.92
N MET A 49 -6.01 6.50 -4.38
CA MET A 49 -5.54 5.29 -5.04
C MET A 49 -6.43 4.11 -4.70
N LYS A 50 -7.16 3.65 -5.69
CA LYS A 50 -8.03 2.49 -5.57
C LYS A 50 -7.23 1.22 -5.81
N ILE A 51 -7.50 0.20 -5.03
CA ILE A 51 -6.82 -1.09 -5.16
C ILE A 51 -7.71 -2.05 -5.94
N ASN A 52 -7.11 -2.81 -6.82
CA ASN A 52 -7.81 -3.76 -7.68
C ASN A 52 -7.40 -5.19 -7.36
N GLU A 53 -8.21 -6.13 -7.83
CA GLU A 53 -7.93 -7.55 -7.68
C GLU A 53 -6.52 -7.89 -8.14
N ASN A 54 -5.82 -8.65 -7.34
CA ASN A 54 -4.46 -9.12 -7.61
C ASN A 54 -3.38 -8.04 -7.65
N ASP A 55 -3.68 -6.85 -7.19
CA ASP A 55 -2.63 -5.83 -7.10
C ASP A 55 -1.54 -6.26 -6.14
N SER A 56 -0.30 -5.98 -6.52
CA SER A 56 0.87 -6.25 -5.71
C SER A 56 1.36 -4.95 -5.11
N ILE A 57 1.22 -4.81 -3.81
CA ILE A 57 1.58 -3.60 -3.09
C ILE A 57 2.88 -3.86 -2.34
N GLU A 58 3.86 -3.01 -2.54
CA GLU A 58 5.10 -3.09 -1.78
C GLU A 58 5.22 -1.87 -0.90
N ILE A 59 5.41 -2.12 0.37
CA ILE A 59 5.59 -1.07 1.38
C ILE A 59 7.04 -1.13 1.81
N ILE A 60 7.78 -0.10 1.43
CA ILE A 60 9.22 -0.07 1.65
C ILE A 60 9.50 0.98 2.72
N THR A 61 10.10 0.56 3.82
CA THR A 61 10.49 1.47 4.88
C THR A 61 11.85 2.06 4.55
N THR A 62 11.91 3.37 4.46
CA THR A 62 13.19 4.02 4.23
C THR A 62 13.89 4.19 5.58
N VAL A 63 15.15 3.86 5.62
CA VAL A 63 15.90 4.02 6.85
C VAL A 63 16.13 5.48 7.05
N GLY A 64 15.57 5.94 8.07
CA GLY A 64 15.45 7.26 8.26
C GLY A 64 16.53 8.09 8.53
N GLY A 65 16.88 8.35 7.70
CA GLY A 65 17.73 9.25 7.97
C GLY A 65 17.37 10.54 8.39
N GLY A 66 17.10 10.79 9.08
CA GLY A 66 16.87 12.13 9.25
C GLY A 66 16.45 12.79 10.07
#